data_bb745eca5259bb46b011ba76817f4804
#
_entry.id   bb745eca5259bb46b011ba76817f4804
#
_cell.length_a   1.000
_cell.length_b   1.000
_cell.length_c   1.000
_cell.angle_alpha   90.00
_cell.angle_beta   90.00
_cell.angle_gamma   90.00
#
_symmetry.space_group_name_H-M   'P 1'
#
loop_
_entity.id
_entity.type
_entity.pdbx_description
1 polymer ?
#
loop_
_entity_poly.entity_id
_entity_poly.type
_entity_poly.pdbx_seq_one_letter_code
_entity_poly.pdbx_strand_id
1 'polypeptide(L)'
;MMWPLRKALLTVTTTIAIAVALTFAMPVAHAAASSATPETPGASYQSPVPTADRRGTEQTLLTFPEWYLVHSPAEYARIVQHEPSHDFPFLDQIGQLWSSYATVTREQMHDNYPLNPGYHVMIWVIASSTTVEYALRSLYENTVGRASWLLGGKKLTDEDRYGAQAAQEYVDFIRQEPWYLFDFGARLRHLWSDVPMWGPDLIRKWERRYALTTEYAIKAVYGKLIEKATRATYTPALMTTDVVVDRLPDGWSAPAHVSVLARLPDGRALLALPRYFDFRLAATALAQQGIHLTDIAGNMSVILVTVWAKDDAPLPAGSGRILFEQPLAMPAHTRRVALLMPVRDLSDFLAAAEKNGLVTEHVYDY
;
A
#
# COMPACT_ATOMS: atom_id res chain seq x y z
N MET A 1 -4.30 24.78 37.64
CA MET A 1 -4.76 25.28 36.32
C MET A 1 -4.56 24.24 35.18
N MET A 2 -4.59 22.93 35.51
CA MET A 2 -4.39 21.81 34.56
C MET A 2 -5.65 20.99 34.24
N TRP A 3 -6.81 21.36 34.77
CA TRP A 3 -8.03 20.57 34.59
C TRP A 3 -8.77 20.78 33.23
N PRO A 4 -8.83 21.99 32.63
CA PRO A 4 -9.54 22.14 31.37
C PRO A 4 -8.84 21.47 30.17
N LEU A 5 -7.49 21.40 30.16
CA LEU A 5 -6.76 20.71 29.09
C LEU A 5 -6.96 19.18 29.09
N ARG A 6 -7.08 18.56 30.29
CA ARG A 6 -7.38 17.13 30.41
C ARG A 6 -8.77 16.76 29.85
N LYS A 7 -9.78 17.60 30.12
CA LYS A 7 -11.13 17.38 29.59
C LYS A 7 -11.19 17.59 28.07
N ALA A 8 -10.53 18.61 27.54
CA ALA A 8 -10.46 18.84 26.11
C ALA A 8 -9.74 17.70 25.38
N LEU A 9 -8.62 17.20 25.91
CA LEU A 9 -7.88 16.07 25.33
C LEU A 9 -8.69 14.77 25.37
N LEU A 10 -9.36 14.46 26.49
CA LEU A 10 -10.23 13.29 26.59
C LEU A 10 -11.46 13.39 25.67
N THR A 11 -12.04 14.58 25.52
CA THR A 11 -13.20 14.76 24.62
C THR A 11 -12.81 14.60 23.15
N VAL A 12 -11.66 15.11 22.74
CA VAL A 12 -11.14 14.96 21.37
C VAL A 12 -10.82 13.49 21.08
N THR A 13 -10.15 12.77 21.98
CA THR A 13 -9.86 11.35 21.81
C THR A 13 -11.12 10.48 21.78
N THR A 14 -12.12 10.80 22.63
CA THR A 14 -13.39 10.04 22.67
C THR A 14 -14.24 10.32 21.43
N THR A 15 -14.28 11.54 20.93
CA THR A 15 -15.04 11.90 19.72
C THR A 15 -14.44 11.26 18.47
N ILE A 16 -13.11 11.16 18.39
CA ILE A 16 -12.41 10.50 17.28
C ILE A 16 -12.67 8.98 17.30
N ALA A 17 -12.60 8.35 18.47
CA ALA A 17 -12.89 6.91 18.62
C ALA A 17 -14.35 6.60 18.22
N ILE A 18 -15.29 7.47 18.52
CA ILE A 18 -16.72 7.32 18.19
C ILE A 18 -16.99 7.60 16.70
N ALA A 19 -16.36 8.61 16.10
CA ALA A 19 -16.51 8.90 14.68
C ALA A 19 -15.95 7.78 13.80
N VAL A 20 -14.82 7.20 14.20
CA VAL A 20 -14.20 6.06 13.52
C VAL A 20 -15.01 4.77 13.74
N ALA A 21 -15.59 4.56 14.92
CA ALA A 21 -16.42 3.38 15.21
C ALA A 21 -17.78 3.39 14.47
N LEU A 22 -18.36 4.57 14.21
CA LEU A 22 -19.62 4.70 13.48
C LEU A 22 -19.49 4.49 11.97
N THR A 23 -18.30 4.70 11.38
CA THR A 23 -18.05 4.44 9.95
C THR A 23 -17.84 2.96 9.63
N PHE A 24 -17.53 2.10 10.62
CA PHE A 24 -17.23 0.68 10.41
C PHE A 24 -18.34 -0.29 10.79
N ALA A 25 -19.53 0.18 11.14
CA ALA A 25 -20.68 -0.68 11.42
C ALA A 25 -21.38 -1.20 10.13
N MET A 26 -20.84 -0.90 8.95
CA MET A 26 -21.35 -1.47 7.70
C MET A 26 -20.66 -2.81 7.42
N PRO A 27 -21.41 -3.89 7.13
CA PRO A 27 -20.80 -5.13 6.68
C PRO A 27 -20.09 -4.86 5.36
N VAL A 28 -18.80 -5.16 5.29
CA VAL A 28 -18.06 -5.29 4.02
C VAL A 28 -18.65 -6.52 3.33
N ALA A 29 -19.73 -6.31 2.60
CA ALA A 29 -20.22 -7.31 1.68
C ALA A 29 -19.17 -7.38 0.57
N HIS A 30 -18.41 -8.48 0.54
CA HIS A 30 -17.71 -8.89 -0.67
C HIS A 30 -18.80 -9.10 -1.72
N ALA A 31 -19.03 -8.08 -2.54
CA ALA A 31 -19.83 -8.24 -3.74
C ALA A 31 -19.06 -9.19 -4.64
N ALA A 32 -19.57 -10.41 -4.74
CA ALA A 32 -19.16 -11.34 -5.79
C ALA A 32 -19.30 -10.57 -7.12
N ALA A 33 -18.18 -10.33 -7.79
CA ALA A 33 -18.16 -9.61 -9.04
C ALA A 33 -19.02 -10.34 -10.05
N SER A 34 -20.14 -9.71 -10.41
CA SER A 34 -20.93 -10.13 -11.56
C SER A 34 -20.16 -9.72 -12.80
N SER A 35 -19.50 -10.67 -13.43
CA SER A 35 -18.78 -10.51 -14.68
C SER A 35 -19.75 -10.40 -15.83
N ALA A 36 -20.02 -9.18 -16.29
CA ALA A 36 -20.51 -8.94 -17.64
C ALA A 36 -19.36 -8.32 -18.44
N THR A 37 -18.65 -9.15 -19.23
CA THR A 37 -17.62 -8.72 -20.16
C THR A 37 -18.28 -8.14 -21.41
N PRO A 38 -17.87 -6.98 -21.94
CA PRO A 38 -18.24 -6.58 -23.31
C PRO A 38 -17.43 -7.43 -24.29
N GLU A 39 -18.12 -8.24 -25.08
CA GLU A 39 -17.54 -9.03 -26.18
C GLU A 39 -17.13 -8.10 -27.33
N THR A 40 -15.85 -8.12 -27.66
CA THR A 40 -15.37 -7.65 -28.99
C THR A 40 -15.26 -8.85 -29.92
N PRO A 41 -15.81 -8.82 -31.16
CA PRO A 41 -15.78 -9.97 -32.03
C PRO A 41 -14.44 -10.07 -32.78
N GLY A 42 -13.62 -10.95 -32.32
CA GLY A 42 -12.47 -11.54 -32.99
C GLY A 42 -12.18 -12.83 -32.25
N ALA A 43 -11.74 -13.91 -32.95
CA ALA A 43 -11.60 -15.25 -32.39
C ALA A 43 -11.25 -15.23 -30.90
N SER A 44 -12.24 -15.50 -30.05
CA SER A 44 -12.22 -15.17 -28.66
C SER A 44 -11.16 -16.02 -27.94
N TYR A 45 -10.00 -15.43 -27.68
CA TYR A 45 -9.07 -15.98 -26.70
C TYR A 45 -9.80 -16.13 -25.39
N GLN A 46 -9.99 -17.35 -24.95
CA GLN A 46 -10.48 -17.64 -23.60
C GLN A 46 -9.27 -17.79 -22.69
N SER A 47 -9.20 -16.94 -21.66
CA SER A 47 -8.20 -17.08 -20.62
C SER A 47 -8.28 -18.49 -20.00
N PRO A 48 -7.15 -19.20 -19.85
CA PRO A 48 -7.11 -20.48 -19.15
C PRO A 48 -7.18 -20.32 -17.61
N VAL A 49 -7.10 -19.09 -17.09
CA VAL A 49 -7.27 -18.81 -15.67
C VAL A 49 -8.68 -19.25 -15.24
N PRO A 50 -8.82 -20.00 -14.12
CA PRO A 50 -10.14 -20.41 -13.63
C PRO A 50 -11.04 -19.19 -13.38
N THR A 51 -12.31 -19.28 -13.74
CA THR A 51 -13.25 -18.15 -13.61
C THR A 51 -13.34 -17.57 -12.19
N ALA A 52 -13.17 -18.42 -11.18
CA ALA A 52 -13.18 -17.99 -9.76
C ALA A 52 -11.96 -17.10 -9.41
N ASP A 53 -10.85 -17.25 -10.15
CA ASP A 53 -9.58 -16.55 -9.88
C ASP A 53 -9.39 -15.35 -10.83
N ARG A 54 -10.35 -15.13 -11.75
CA ARG A 54 -10.31 -13.97 -12.66
C ARG A 54 -10.68 -12.69 -11.93
N ARG A 55 -10.08 -11.61 -12.38
CA ARG A 55 -10.31 -10.25 -11.88
C ARG A 55 -10.75 -9.33 -13.03
N GLY A 56 -11.57 -8.32 -12.72
CA GLY A 56 -11.92 -7.28 -13.68
C GLY A 56 -10.74 -6.36 -13.95
N THR A 57 -10.61 -5.89 -15.20
CA THR A 57 -9.52 -4.98 -15.59
C THR A 57 -9.50 -3.69 -14.77
N GLU A 58 -10.66 -3.18 -14.36
CA GLU A 58 -10.79 -1.98 -13.53
C GLU A 58 -10.13 -2.12 -12.13
N GLN A 59 -9.99 -3.35 -11.66
CA GLN A 59 -9.45 -3.57 -10.30
C GLN A 59 -7.99 -3.14 -10.19
N THR A 60 -7.20 -3.20 -11.25
CA THR A 60 -5.83 -2.68 -11.25
C THR A 60 -5.78 -1.19 -10.89
N LEU A 61 -6.75 -0.39 -11.33
CA LEU A 61 -6.85 1.04 -11.03
C LEU A 61 -7.26 1.27 -9.58
N LEU A 62 -8.29 0.56 -9.11
CA LEU A 62 -8.85 0.74 -7.77
C LEU A 62 -7.92 0.24 -6.67
N THR A 63 -7.03 -0.71 -6.96
CA THR A 63 -6.05 -1.24 -6.01
C THR A 63 -5.01 -0.18 -5.61
N PHE A 64 -4.71 0.83 -6.44
CA PHE A 64 -3.74 1.86 -6.08
C PHE A 64 -4.10 2.63 -4.79
N PRO A 65 -5.32 3.19 -4.62
CA PRO A 65 -5.68 3.88 -3.39
C PRO A 65 -5.59 3.00 -2.14
N GLU A 66 -5.85 1.70 -2.27
CA GLU A 66 -5.65 0.74 -1.18
C GLU A 66 -4.16 0.62 -0.83
N TRP A 67 -3.30 0.43 -1.84
CA TRP A 67 -1.86 0.36 -1.67
C TRP A 67 -1.23 1.65 -1.18
N TYR A 68 -1.92 2.78 -1.32
CA TYR A 68 -1.46 4.03 -0.72
C TYR A 68 -1.27 3.91 0.81
N LEU A 69 -2.06 3.03 1.46
CA LEU A 69 -1.89 2.69 2.88
C LEU A 69 -0.60 1.92 3.20
N VAL A 70 0.09 1.40 2.19
CA VAL A 70 1.41 0.79 2.32
C VAL A 70 2.49 1.78 1.91
N HIS A 71 2.25 2.52 0.83
CA HIS A 71 3.24 3.48 0.29
C HIS A 71 3.52 4.63 1.25
N SER A 72 2.47 5.25 1.81
CA SER A 72 2.63 6.38 2.72
C SER A 72 3.29 6.00 4.05
N PRO A 73 2.91 4.93 4.78
CA PRO A 73 3.69 4.45 5.92
C PRO A 73 5.13 4.05 5.57
N ALA A 74 5.39 3.52 4.37
CA ALA A 74 6.75 3.20 3.95
C ALA A 74 7.62 4.46 3.73
N GLU A 75 7.03 5.55 3.25
CA GLU A 75 7.70 6.85 3.19
C GLU A 75 7.94 7.41 4.60
N TYR A 76 6.95 7.32 5.49
CA TYR A 76 7.09 7.71 6.89
C TYR A 76 8.22 6.94 7.58
N ALA A 77 8.25 5.62 7.45
CA ALA A 77 9.28 4.79 8.07
C ALA A 77 10.69 5.17 7.61
N ARG A 78 10.88 5.50 6.34
CA ARG A 78 12.18 5.98 5.81
C ARG A 78 12.61 7.31 6.39
N ILE A 79 11.69 8.26 6.54
CA ILE A 79 11.99 9.58 7.09
C ILE A 79 12.40 9.46 8.55
N VAL A 80 11.62 8.77 9.38
CA VAL A 80 11.85 8.72 10.82
C VAL A 80 13.09 7.91 11.24
N GLN A 81 13.73 7.20 10.30
CA GLN A 81 15.04 6.59 10.54
C GLN A 81 16.16 7.63 10.69
N HIS A 82 16.01 8.79 10.09
CA HIS A 82 17.06 9.80 10.00
C HIS A 82 16.60 11.18 10.51
N GLU A 83 15.32 11.48 10.40
CA GLU A 83 14.71 12.77 10.68
C GLU A 83 13.60 12.64 11.74
N PRO A 84 13.25 13.73 12.45
CA PRO A 84 12.13 13.70 13.38
C PRO A 84 10.79 13.55 12.66
N SER A 85 9.81 12.98 13.34
CA SER A 85 8.47 12.70 12.81
C SER A 85 7.74 13.93 12.23
N HIS A 86 8.03 15.15 12.69
CA HIS A 86 7.41 16.37 12.16
C HIS A 86 7.93 16.79 10.78
N ASP A 87 8.97 16.18 10.26
CA ASP A 87 9.46 16.42 8.90
C ASP A 87 8.71 15.58 7.85
N PHE A 88 7.86 14.64 8.30
CA PHE A 88 6.99 13.93 7.39
C PHE A 88 5.82 14.84 6.93
N PRO A 89 5.59 14.96 5.61
CA PRO A 89 4.62 15.88 5.05
C PRO A 89 3.20 15.32 5.09
N PHE A 90 2.63 15.14 6.29
CA PHE A 90 1.32 14.51 6.49
C PHE A 90 0.20 15.09 5.61
N LEU A 91 0.15 16.42 5.45
CA LEU A 91 -0.92 17.08 4.67
C LEU A 91 -0.75 16.83 3.16
N ASP A 92 0.48 16.80 2.67
CA ASP A 92 0.75 16.49 1.26
C ASP A 92 0.37 15.04 0.96
N GLN A 93 0.60 14.11 1.90
CA GLN A 93 0.17 12.73 1.78
C GLN A 93 -1.36 12.60 1.68
N ILE A 94 -2.12 13.39 2.45
CA ILE A 94 -3.58 13.46 2.30
C ILE A 94 -3.94 13.95 0.89
N GLY A 95 -3.31 15.01 0.41
CA GLY A 95 -3.51 15.54 -0.93
C GLY A 95 -3.22 14.52 -2.02
N GLN A 96 -2.12 13.79 -1.91
CA GLN A 96 -1.72 12.74 -2.85
C GLN A 96 -2.72 11.58 -2.88
N LEU A 97 -3.20 11.13 -1.73
CA LEU A 97 -4.21 10.07 -1.63
C LEU A 97 -5.49 10.44 -2.39
N TRP A 98 -6.05 11.61 -2.09
CA TRP A 98 -7.31 12.03 -2.71
C TRP A 98 -7.16 12.37 -4.20
N SER A 99 -6.06 12.99 -4.61
CA SER A 99 -5.81 13.32 -6.02
C SER A 99 -5.62 12.06 -6.87
N SER A 100 -4.88 11.07 -6.37
CA SER A 100 -4.71 9.80 -7.07
C SER A 100 -6.01 9.01 -7.15
N TYR A 101 -6.78 8.94 -6.06
CA TYR A 101 -8.10 8.31 -6.08
C TYR A 101 -9.04 8.97 -7.11
N ALA A 102 -9.08 10.31 -7.15
CA ALA A 102 -9.86 11.03 -8.14
C ALA A 102 -9.39 10.74 -9.58
N THR A 103 -8.09 10.56 -9.78
CA THR A 103 -7.54 10.28 -11.11
C THR A 103 -7.86 8.85 -11.58
N VAL A 104 -7.67 7.83 -10.73
CA VAL A 104 -8.01 6.45 -11.08
C VAL A 104 -9.51 6.27 -11.29
N THR A 105 -10.34 6.98 -10.53
CA THR A 105 -11.80 6.95 -10.70
C THR A 105 -12.23 7.60 -12.01
N ARG A 106 -11.60 8.72 -12.41
CA ARG A 106 -11.87 9.34 -13.73
C ARG A 106 -11.45 8.44 -14.89
N GLU A 107 -10.31 7.76 -14.74
CA GLU A 107 -9.83 6.80 -15.74
C GLU A 107 -10.81 5.63 -15.89
N GLN A 108 -11.28 5.07 -14.78
CA GLN A 108 -12.30 4.02 -14.79
C GLN A 108 -13.57 4.45 -15.52
N MET A 109 -14.04 5.68 -15.30
CA MET A 109 -15.21 6.23 -15.99
C MET A 109 -14.95 6.48 -17.48
N HIS A 110 -13.76 6.98 -17.83
CA HIS A 110 -13.38 7.29 -19.21
C HIS A 110 -13.37 6.01 -20.06
N ASP A 111 -12.86 4.92 -19.54
CA ASP A 111 -12.74 3.65 -20.24
C ASP A 111 -14.00 2.78 -20.12
N ASN A 112 -15.08 3.33 -19.52
CA ASN A 112 -16.37 2.66 -19.31
C ASN A 112 -16.25 1.33 -18.55
N TYR A 113 -15.30 1.22 -17.62
CA TYR A 113 -15.21 0.04 -16.76
C TYR A 113 -16.39 -0.04 -15.78
N PRO A 114 -16.80 -1.25 -15.39
CA PRO A 114 -17.89 -1.44 -14.43
C PRO A 114 -17.63 -0.68 -13.13
N LEU A 115 -18.63 0.06 -12.67
CA LEU A 115 -18.55 0.69 -11.35
C LEU A 115 -18.71 -0.37 -10.26
N ASN A 116 -17.78 -0.40 -9.31
CA ASN A 116 -17.86 -1.24 -8.12
C ASN A 116 -18.17 -0.35 -6.88
N PRO A 117 -19.46 -0.10 -6.55
CA PRO A 117 -19.83 0.80 -5.45
C PRO A 117 -19.28 0.35 -4.10
N GLY A 118 -19.23 -0.97 -3.86
CA GLY A 118 -18.72 -1.54 -2.60
C GLY A 118 -17.24 -1.21 -2.40
N TYR A 119 -16.46 -1.32 -3.46
CA TYR A 119 -15.04 -0.96 -3.43
C TYR A 119 -14.83 0.53 -3.20
N HIS A 120 -15.57 1.38 -3.91
CA HIS A 120 -15.51 2.83 -3.70
C HIS A 120 -15.86 3.24 -2.28
N VAL A 121 -16.88 2.63 -1.68
CA VAL A 121 -17.25 2.86 -0.26
C VAL A 121 -16.09 2.47 0.65
N MET A 122 -15.45 1.31 0.41
CA MET A 122 -14.29 0.87 1.18
C MET A 122 -13.15 1.90 1.09
N ILE A 123 -12.79 2.36 -0.13
CA ILE A 123 -11.75 3.38 -0.31
C ILE A 123 -12.11 4.69 0.39
N TRP A 124 -13.36 5.13 0.32
CA TRP A 124 -13.81 6.33 1.03
C TRP A 124 -13.63 6.22 2.54
N VAL A 125 -13.97 5.08 3.12
CA VAL A 125 -13.80 4.83 4.56
C VAL A 125 -12.32 4.88 4.94
N ILE A 126 -11.48 4.18 4.18
CA ILE A 126 -10.03 4.14 4.38
C ILE A 126 -9.42 5.54 4.25
N ALA A 127 -9.69 6.22 3.14
CA ALA A 127 -9.14 7.55 2.87
C ALA A 127 -9.59 8.59 3.90
N SER A 128 -10.85 8.56 4.34
CA SER A 128 -11.35 9.46 5.39
C SER A 128 -10.67 9.18 6.73
N SER A 129 -10.51 7.91 7.10
CA SER A 129 -9.81 7.51 8.33
C SER A 129 -8.35 7.98 8.32
N THR A 130 -7.64 7.73 7.23
CA THR A 130 -6.25 8.18 7.03
C THR A 130 -6.15 9.71 7.07
N THR A 131 -7.11 10.41 6.46
CA THR A 131 -7.16 11.89 6.49
C THR A 131 -7.25 12.40 7.92
N VAL A 132 -8.14 11.84 8.74
CA VAL A 132 -8.29 12.24 10.14
C VAL A 132 -7.01 11.92 10.93
N GLU A 133 -6.46 10.71 10.79
CA GLU A 133 -5.22 10.33 11.47
C GLU A 133 -4.08 11.29 11.11
N TYR A 134 -3.84 11.54 9.83
CA TYR A 134 -2.74 12.38 9.37
C TYR A 134 -2.91 13.85 9.70
N ALA A 135 -4.14 14.37 9.66
CA ALA A 135 -4.40 15.75 10.09
C ALA A 135 -4.09 15.95 11.59
N LEU A 136 -4.49 15.00 12.43
CA LEU A 136 -4.20 15.03 13.87
C LEU A 136 -2.70 14.85 14.16
N ARG A 137 -2.05 13.92 13.47
CA ARG A 137 -0.60 13.74 13.56
C ARG A 137 0.13 14.99 13.11
N SER A 138 -0.27 15.60 12.00
CA SER A 138 0.30 16.86 11.52
C SER A 138 0.19 17.96 12.56
N LEU A 139 -1.00 18.13 13.17
CA LEU A 139 -1.20 19.12 14.21
C LEU A 139 -0.31 18.87 15.43
N TYR A 140 -0.29 17.64 15.93
CA TYR A 140 0.52 17.27 17.10
C TYR A 140 2.02 17.41 16.82
N GLU A 141 2.50 16.86 15.71
CA GLU A 141 3.92 16.83 15.36
C GLU A 141 4.47 18.23 15.07
N ASN A 142 3.70 19.09 14.40
CA ASN A 142 4.10 20.45 14.09
C ASN A 142 3.97 21.42 15.29
N THR A 143 3.32 21.02 16.36
CA THR A 143 3.19 21.81 17.60
C THR A 143 4.01 21.20 18.74
N VAL A 144 3.47 20.18 19.39
CA VAL A 144 4.10 19.54 20.56
C VAL A 144 5.38 18.81 20.19
N GLY A 145 5.37 18.04 19.11
CA GLY A 145 6.53 17.30 18.60
C GLY A 145 7.69 18.22 18.26
N ARG A 146 7.43 19.30 17.50
CA ARG A 146 8.44 20.29 17.14
C ARG A 146 8.95 21.07 18.36
N ALA A 147 8.08 21.46 19.29
CA ALA A 147 8.49 22.12 20.53
C ALA A 147 9.40 21.21 21.36
N SER A 148 9.06 19.95 21.55
CA SER A 148 9.88 18.98 22.27
C SER A 148 11.24 18.74 21.60
N TRP A 149 11.27 18.68 20.27
CA TRP A 149 12.50 18.56 19.48
C TRP A 149 13.44 19.74 19.69
N LEU A 150 12.91 20.96 19.64
CA LEU A 150 13.70 22.18 19.88
C LEU A 150 14.24 22.25 21.30
N LEU A 151 13.44 21.85 22.29
CA LEU A 151 13.84 21.84 23.71
C LEU A 151 14.76 20.67 24.06
N GLY A 152 14.68 19.56 23.32
CA GLY A 152 15.46 18.35 23.51
C GLY A 152 16.77 18.30 22.73
N GLY A 153 17.31 19.46 22.32
CA GLY A 153 18.66 19.54 21.71
C GLY A 153 18.76 19.06 20.27
N LYS A 154 17.64 18.86 19.56
CA LYS A 154 17.55 18.47 18.13
C LYS A 154 18.28 17.16 17.82
N LYS A 155 18.07 16.15 18.67
CA LYS A 155 18.65 14.81 18.49
C LYS A 155 17.57 13.75 18.61
N LEU A 156 17.71 12.69 17.82
CA LEU A 156 16.86 11.51 17.94
C LEU A 156 17.13 10.77 19.25
N THR A 157 16.07 10.56 20.03
CA THR A 157 16.12 9.82 21.30
C THR A 157 15.99 8.30 21.05
N ASP A 158 16.07 7.50 22.11
CA ASP A 158 15.86 6.06 22.02
C ASP A 158 14.41 5.76 21.64
N GLU A 159 13.45 6.59 22.08
CA GLU A 159 12.05 6.50 21.68
C GLU A 159 11.84 6.82 20.19
N ASP A 160 12.55 7.82 19.65
CA ASP A 160 12.50 8.10 18.19
C ASP A 160 13.02 6.90 17.40
N ARG A 161 14.16 6.31 17.80
CA ARG A 161 14.74 5.12 17.14
C ARG A 161 13.83 3.91 17.26
N TYR A 162 13.24 3.69 18.44
CA TYR A 162 12.27 2.63 18.66
C TYR A 162 11.04 2.81 17.76
N GLY A 163 10.50 4.04 17.68
CA GLY A 163 9.39 4.38 16.80
C GLY A 163 9.71 4.13 15.32
N ALA A 164 10.93 4.47 14.89
CA ALA A 164 11.40 4.23 13.54
C ALA A 164 11.51 2.73 13.21
N GLN A 165 12.05 1.93 14.14
CA GLN A 165 12.10 0.47 13.99
C GLN A 165 10.68 -0.13 13.91
N ALA A 166 9.80 0.26 14.82
CA ALA A 166 8.42 -0.22 14.83
C ALA A 166 7.64 0.19 13.57
N ALA A 167 7.92 1.39 13.02
CA ALA A 167 7.35 1.83 11.76
C ALA A 167 7.82 0.97 10.58
N GLN A 168 9.10 0.58 10.54
CA GLN A 168 9.61 -0.31 9.51
C GLN A 168 9.00 -1.73 9.63
N GLU A 169 8.96 -2.28 10.83
CA GLU A 169 8.33 -3.59 11.08
C GLU A 169 6.84 -3.60 10.70
N TYR A 170 6.14 -2.50 10.96
CA TYR A 170 4.76 -2.33 10.53
C TYR A 170 4.63 -2.33 9.00
N VAL A 171 5.49 -1.62 8.29
CA VAL A 171 5.51 -1.60 6.82
C VAL A 171 5.76 -2.99 6.25
N ASP A 172 6.73 -3.72 6.79
CA ASP A 172 7.06 -5.06 6.31
C ASP A 172 5.89 -6.04 6.52
N PHE A 173 5.16 -5.86 7.63
CA PHE A 173 3.97 -6.64 7.94
C PHE A 173 2.80 -6.33 6.97
N ILE A 174 2.47 -5.05 6.77
CA ILE A 174 1.30 -4.65 5.96
C ILE A 174 1.48 -4.87 4.45
N ARG A 175 2.66 -5.22 4.00
CA ARG A 175 2.92 -5.67 2.62
C ARG A 175 2.34 -7.04 2.31
N GLN A 176 2.03 -7.84 3.33
CA GLN A 176 1.57 -9.21 3.21
C GLN A 176 0.29 -9.48 4.00
N GLU A 177 0.09 -8.77 5.10
CA GLU A 177 -0.99 -9.03 6.05
C GLU A 177 -1.81 -7.77 6.33
N PRO A 178 -3.11 -7.91 6.64
CA PRO A 178 -3.96 -6.79 7.02
C PRO A 178 -3.43 -6.07 8.27
N TRP A 179 -3.42 -4.75 8.23
CA TRP A 179 -2.84 -3.89 9.28
C TRP A 179 -3.38 -4.15 10.70
N TYR A 180 -4.65 -4.57 10.83
CA TYR A 180 -5.28 -4.79 12.12
C TYR A 180 -4.80 -6.07 12.82
N LEU A 181 -4.05 -6.93 12.13
CA LEU A 181 -3.40 -8.12 12.69
C LEU A 181 -2.01 -7.81 13.27
N PHE A 182 -1.46 -6.62 13.03
CA PHE A 182 -0.18 -6.23 13.60
C PHE A 182 -0.27 -6.08 15.13
N ASP A 183 0.67 -6.69 15.87
CA ASP A 183 0.64 -6.66 17.34
C ASP A 183 1.17 -5.34 17.91
N PHE A 184 0.33 -4.30 17.81
CA PHE A 184 0.59 -3.01 18.46
C PHE A 184 0.70 -3.13 19.99
N GLY A 185 0.03 -4.13 20.59
CA GLY A 185 0.13 -4.38 22.03
C GLY A 185 1.53 -4.85 22.44
N ALA A 186 2.18 -5.68 21.61
CA ALA A 186 3.58 -6.05 21.83
C ALA A 186 4.49 -4.82 21.71
N ARG A 187 4.28 -3.98 20.67
CA ARG A 187 5.07 -2.74 20.53
C ARG A 187 4.91 -1.82 21.74
N LEU A 188 3.69 -1.69 22.27
CA LEU A 188 3.45 -0.91 23.49
C LEU A 188 4.19 -1.47 24.69
N ARG A 189 4.16 -2.80 24.90
CA ARG A 189 4.90 -3.44 26.02
C ARG A 189 6.39 -3.21 25.90
N HIS A 190 6.98 -3.46 24.72
CA HIS A 190 8.42 -3.26 24.48
C HIS A 190 8.87 -1.81 24.63
N LEU A 191 8.05 -0.83 24.25
CA LEU A 191 8.34 0.59 24.49
C LEU A 191 8.57 0.87 25.99
N TRP A 192 7.84 0.20 26.86
CA TRP A 192 7.91 0.43 28.31
C TRP A 192 8.92 -0.48 29.03
N SER A 193 9.23 -1.67 28.49
CA SER A 193 10.19 -2.60 29.09
C SER A 193 11.63 -2.40 28.62
N ASP A 194 11.81 -2.12 27.32
CA ASP A 194 13.12 -2.25 26.66
C ASP A 194 13.77 -0.88 26.40
N VAL A 195 12.96 0.19 26.28
CA VAL A 195 13.46 1.54 26.03
C VAL A 195 13.75 2.26 27.35
N PRO A 196 14.97 2.76 27.59
CA PRO A 196 15.32 3.44 28.84
C PRO A 196 14.46 4.69 29.07
N MET A 197 13.85 4.79 30.27
CA MET A 197 12.97 5.93 30.62
C MET A 197 13.76 7.21 30.90
N TRP A 198 14.99 7.08 31.39
CA TRP A 198 15.83 8.16 31.80
C TRP A 198 17.03 8.33 30.89
N GLY A 199 17.62 9.52 30.87
CA GLY A 199 18.75 9.84 30.02
C GLY A 199 18.75 11.30 29.59
N PRO A 200 19.60 11.70 28.65
CA PRO A 200 19.60 13.05 28.09
C PRO A 200 18.27 13.34 27.38
N ASP A 201 17.95 14.62 27.23
CA ASP A 201 16.80 15.11 26.45
C ASP A 201 15.43 14.61 26.96
N LEU A 202 15.25 14.58 28.28
CA LEU A 202 14.05 14.04 28.97
C LEU A 202 12.73 14.57 28.41
N ILE A 203 12.65 15.85 28.04
CA ILE A 203 11.43 16.44 27.48
C ILE A 203 11.05 15.72 26.18
N ARG A 204 12.02 15.52 25.30
CA ARG A 204 11.81 14.80 24.04
C ARG A 204 11.50 13.32 24.28
N LYS A 205 12.26 12.65 25.15
CA LYS A 205 12.01 11.23 25.47
C LYS A 205 10.58 11.00 25.96
N TRP A 206 10.12 11.78 26.94
CA TRP A 206 8.78 11.59 27.50
C TRP A 206 7.66 12.02 26.55
N GLU A 207 7.90 13.04 25.73
CA GLU A 207 6.96 13.45 24.68
C GLU A 207 6.80 12.33 23.65
N ARG A 208 7.92 11.76 23.13
CA ARG A 208 7.86 10.64 22.20
C ARG A 208 7.22 9.40 22.80
N ARG A 209 7.57 9.06 24.02
CA ARG A 209 6.96 7.95 24.75
C ARG A 209 5.45 8.12 24.88
N TYR A 210 5.00 9.33 25.19
CA TYR A 210 3.57 9.65 25.23
C TYR A 210 2.90 9.48 23.85
N ALA A 211 3.51 10.01 22.80
CA ALA A 211 3.00 9.91 21.44
C ALA A 211 2.87 8.45 20.99
N LEU A 212 3.95 7.67 21.11
CA LEU A 212 3.97 6.26 20.72
C LEU A 212 3.02 5.40 21.59
N THR A 213 2.95 5.68 22.89
CA THR A 213 2.00 4.99 23.80
C THR A 213 0.56 5.22 23.34
N THR A 214 0.22 6.47 23.02
CA THR A 214 -1.12 6.83 22.57
C THR A 214 -1.44 6.15 21.22
N GLU A 215 -0.52 6.20 20.27
CA GLU A 215 -0.68 5.58 18.97
C GLU A 215 -0.88 4.07 19.08
N TYR A 216 0.02 3.37 19.77
CA TYR A 216 -0.04 1.92 19.88
C TYR A 216 -1.24 1.44 20.69
N ALA A 217 -1.62 2.16 21.76
CA ALA A 217 -2.79 1.80 22.54
C ALA A 217 -4.09 1.92 21.70
N ILE A 218 -4.26 3.02 20.96
CA ILE A 218 -5.43 3.23 20.10
C ILE A 218 -5.46 2.16 19.00
N LYS A 219 -4.35 1.92 18.30
CA LYS A 219 -4.26 0.94 17.22
C LYS A 219 -4.47 -0.50 17.73
N ALA A 220 -3.97 -0.84 18.92
CA ALA A 220 -4.18 -2.15 19.53
C ALA A 220 -5.65 -2.42 19.85
N VAL A 221 -6.37 -1.44 20.43
CA VAL A 221 -7.80 -1.58 20.72
C VAL A 221 -8.60 -1.64 19.42
N TYR A 222 -8.33 -0.72 18.51
CA TYR A 222 -9.05 -0.62 17.23
C TYR A 222 -8.82 -1.85 16.34
N GLY A 223 -7.58 -2.33 16.24
CA GLY A 223 -7.24 -3.55 15.50
C GLY A 223 -7.99 -4.77 16.01
N LYS A 224 -8.06 -4.95 17.34
CA LYS A 224 -8.84 -6.04 17.95
C LYS A 224 -10.34 -5.95 17.69
N LEU A 225 -10.90 -4.74 17.64
CA LEU A 225 -12.31 -4.55 17.31
C LEU A 225 -12.60 -4.95 15.86
N ILE A 226 -11.75 -4.53 14.92
CA ILE A 226 -11.88 -4.92 13.50
C ILE A 226 -11.67 -6.44 13.35
N GLU A 227 -10.62 -6.99 13.92
CA GLU A 227 -10.37 -8.44 13.89
C GLU A 227 -11.60 -9.23 14.35
N LYS A 228 -12.21 -8.81 15.47
CA LYS A 228 -13.42 -9.47 15.99
C LYS A 228 -14.62 -9.31 15.05
N ALA A 229 -14.79 -8.12 14.44
CA ALA A 229 -15.88 -7.84 13.52
C ALA A 229 -15.75 -8.60 12.19
N THR A 230 -14.52 -8.81 11.72
CA THR A 230 -14.25 -9.46 10.42
C THR A 230 -14.14 -10.98 10.52
N ARG A 231 -13.88 -11.55 11.69
CA ARG A 231 -13.72 -13.03 11.88
C ARG A 231 -14.86 -13.85 11.30
N ALA A 232 -16.09 -13.37 11.30
CA ALA A 232 -17.26 -14.09 10.79
C ALA A 232 -17.38 -14.03 9.26
N THR A 233 -16.70 -13.07 8.59
CA THR A 233 -16.80 -12.81 7.16
C THR A 233 -15.45 -12.87 6.45
N TYR A 234 -14.36 -13.07 7.18
CA TYR A 234 -13.02 -13.11 6.63
C TYR A 234 -12.79 -14.41 5.86
N THR A 235 -12.68 -14.27 4.55
CA THR A 235 -12.10 -15.31 3.70
C THR A 235 -10.63 -14.95 3.51
N PRO A 236 -9.66 -15.83 3.87
CA PRO A 236 -8.25 -15.55 3.61
C PRO A 236 -8.04 -15.18 2.16
N ALA A 237 -7.32 -14.10 1.90
CA ALA A 237 -7.00 -13.72 0.55
C ALA A 237 -6.13 -14.81 -0.10
N LEU A 238 -6.37 -15.08 -1.38
CA LEU A 238 -5.48 -15.95 -2.14
C LEU A 238 -4.08 -15.37 -2.12
N MET A 239 -3.09 -16.18 -1.75
CA MET A 239 -1.69 -15.76 -1.66
C MET A 239 -0.98 -15.78 -3.01
N THR A 240 -1.67 -16.26 -4.06
CA THR A 240 -1.13 -16.37 -5.41
C THR A 240 -2.08 -15.71 -6.42
N THR A 241 -1.49 -15.23 -7.51
CA THR A 241 -2.19 -14.74 -8.71
C THR A 241 -1.83 -15.64 -9.88
N ASP A 242 -2.84 -16.15 -10.57
CA ASP A 242 -2.66 -16.97 -11.75
C ASP A 242 -2.34 -16.09 -12.96
N VAL A 243 -1.26 -16.44 -13.66
CA VAL A 243 -0.81 -15.72 -14.85
C VAL A 243 -0.57 -16.66 -16.02
N VAL A 244 -0.74 -16.18 -17.23
CA VAL A 244 -0.35 -16.91 -18.45
C VAL A 244 0.90 -16.27 -19.02
N VAL A 245 1.88 -17.12 -19.34
CA VAL A 245 3.11 -16.72 -20.03
C VAL A 245 3.13 -17.25 -21.47
N ASP A 246 3.83 -16.53 -22.35
CA ASP A 246 3.95 -16.86 -23.77
C ASP A 246 4.61 -18.22 -24.01
N ARG A 247 5.60 -18.58 -23.22
CA ARG A 247 6.35 -19.84 -23.34
C ARG A 247 7.12 -20.18 -22.06
N LEU A 248 7.43 -21.44 -21.90
CA LEU A 248 8.45 -21.90 -20.93
C LEU A 248 9.53 -22.69 -21.69
N PRO A 249 10.80 -22.32 -21.57
CA PRO A 249 11.89 -23.09 -22.14
C PRO A 249 11.93 -24.53 -21.63
N ASP A 250 12.46 -25.45 -22.42
CA ASP A 250 12.70 -26.81 -21.95
C ASP A 250 13.72 -26.82 -20.82
N GLY A 251 13.43 -27.58 -19.78
CA GLY A 251 14.29 -27.63 -18.59
C GLY A 251 14.26 -26.36 -17.72
N TRP A 252 13.32 -25.44 -17.98
CA TRP A 252 13.16 -24.25 -17.15
C TRP A 252 12.85 -24.58 -15.70
N SER A 253 13.58 -23.94 -14.79
CA SER A 253 13.38 -24.03 -13.33
C SER A 253 12.64 -22.80 -12.84
N ALA A 254 11.54 -23.01 -12.14
CA ALA A 254 10.76 -21.92 -11.58
C ALA A 254 11.54 -21.13 -10.52
N PRO A 255 11.45 -19.78 -10.53
CA PRO A 255 11.91 -18.97 -9.42
C PRO A 255 11.22 -19.35 -8.10
N ALA A 256 11.79 -18.92 -6.98
CA ALA A 256 11.16 -19.14 -5.66
C ALA A 256 9.72 -18.63 -5.65
N HIS A 257 8.84 -19.40 -5.03
CA HIS A 257 7.40 -19.11 -4.92
C HIS A 257 6.60 -19.01 -6.23
N VAL A 258 7.19 -19.40 -7.37
CA VAL A 258 6.49 -19.54 -8.66
C VAL A 258 6.25 -21.03 -8.90
N SER A 259 5.03 -21.40 -9.26
CA SER A 259 4.67 -22.78 -9.59
C SER A 259 4.00 -22.88 -10.96
N VAL A 260 4.29 -23.98 -11.68
CA VAL A 260 3.66 -24.28 -12.96
C VAL A 260 2.36 -25.03 -12.67
N LEU A 261 1.23 -24.43 -13.01
CA LEU A 261 -0.09 -25.04 -12.88
C LEU A 261 -0.41 -25.93 -14.06
N ALA A 262 -0.14 -25.44 -15.28
CA ALA A 262 -0.39 -26.18 -16.51
C ALA A 262 0.54 -25.72 -17.66
N ARG A 263 0.92 -26.64 -18.55
CA ARG A 263 1.46 -26.33 -19.87
C ARG A 263 0.34 -26.44 -20.90
N LEU A 264 0.16 -25.43 -21.72
CA LEU A 264 -0.91 -25.38 -22.72
C LEU A 264 -0.44 -25.97 -24.05
N PRO A 265 -1.38 -26.51 -24.88
CA PRO A 265 -1.02 -27.15 -26.13
C PRO A 265 -0.36 -26.24 -27.18
N ASP A 266 -0.55 -24.93 -27.02
CA ASP A 266 0.00 -23.88 -27.91
C ASP A 266 1.39 -23.36 -27.45
N GLY A 267 2.00 -24.01 -26.49
CA GLY A 267 3.32 -23.66 -25.96
C GLY A 267 3.31 -22.66 -24.79
N ARG A 268 2.16 -22.03 -24.52
CA ARG A 268 1.98 -21.18 -23.34
C ARG A 268 1.96 -21.99 -22.06
N ALA A 269 2.04 -21.31 -20.93
CA ALA A 269 1.89 -21.96 -19.62
C ALA A 269 1.08 -21.09 -18.65
N LEU A 270 0.33 -21.76 -17.78
CA LEU A 270 -0.35 -21.16 -16.64
C LEU A 270 0.54 -21.34 -15.42
N LEU A 271 0.87 -20.24 -14.77
CA LEU A 271 1.70 -20.17 -13.57
C LEU A 271 0.93 -19.55 -12.42
N ALA A 272 1.24 -19.94 -11.18
CA ALA A 272 0.86 -19.20 -9.98
C ALA A 272 2.08 -18.41 -9.48
N LEU A 273 1.92 -17.09 -9.39
CA LEU A 273 2.90 -16.16 -8.84
C LEU A 273 2.44 -15.71 -7.44
N PRO A 274 3.38 -15.36 -6.52
CA PRO A 274 2.98 -14.74 -5.26
C PRO A 274 2.26 -13.41 -5.54
N ARG A 275 1.28 -13.06 -4.69
CA ARG A 275 0.54 -11.80 -4.77
C ARG A 275 1.26 -10.66 -4.07
N TYR A 276 0.67 -9.49 -4.18
CA TYR A 276 1.03 -8.29 -3.45
C TYR A 276 2.45 -7.82 -3.80
N PHE A 277 3.22 -7.48 -2.78
CA PHE A 277 4.55 -6.93 -2.98
C PHE A 277 5.51 -7.87 -3.74
N ASP A 278 5.38 -9.16 -3.54
CA ASP A 278 6.27 -10.17 -4.14
C ASP A 278 5.95 -10.47 -5.61
N PHE A 279 4.74 -10.14 -6.08
CA PHE A 279 4.37 -10.31 -7.49
C PHE A 279 5.37 -9.62 -8.42
N ARG A 280 5.74 -8.37 -8.13
CA ARG A 280 6.71 -7.64 -8.96
C ARG A 280 8.07 -8.32 -9.06
N LEU A 281 8.53 -8.97 -7.98
CA LEU A 281 9.81 -9.68 -7.95
C LEU A 281 9.76 -10.91 -8.85
N ALA A 282 8.69 -11.70 -8.73
CA ALA A 282 8.45 -12.88 -9.55
C ALA A 282 8.28 -12.50 -11.02
N ALA A 283 7.46 -11.50 -11.34
CA ALA A 283 7.25 -11.01 -12.70
C ALA A 283 8.55 -10.46 -13.32
N THR A 284 9.34 -9.71 -12.56
CA THR A 284 10.65 -9.21 -13.02
C THR A 284 11.63 -10.37 -13.29
N ALA A 285 11.67 -11.38 -12.41
CA ALA A 285 12.54 -12.55 -12.60
C ALA A 285 12.16 -13.35 -13.84
N LEU A 286 10.87 -13.48 -14.18
CA LEU A 286 10.40 -14.08 -15.43
C LEU A 286 10.82 -13.23 -16.63
N ALA A 287 10.58 -11.93 -16.57
CA ALA A 287 10.91 -10.99 -17.63
C ALA A 287 12.41 -10.99 -17.96
N GLN A 288 13.29 -11.04 -16.96
CA GLN A 288 14.75 -11.14 -17.12
C GLN A 288 15.17 -12.45 -17.81
N GLN A 289 14.35 -13.49 -17.74
CA GLN A 289 14.56 -14.76 -18.44
C GLN A 289 13.94 -14.78 -19.85
N GLY A 290 13.38 -13.66 -20.33
CA GLY A 290 12.71 -13.55 -21.61
C GLY A 290 11.37 -14.28 -21.68
N ILE A 291 10.70 -14.42 -20.52
CA ILE A 291 9.36 -15.00 -20.41
C ILE A 291 8.37 -13.86 -20.27
N HIS A 292 7.40 -13.76 -21.18
CA HIS A 292 6.47 -12.63 -21.21
C HIS A 292 5.10 -13.02 -20.64
N LEU A 293 4.60 -12.17 -19.75
CA LEU A 293 3.23 -12.25 -19.24
C LEU A 293 2.25 -11.83 -20.34
N THR A 294 1.24 -12.64 -20.59
CA THR A 294 0.20 -12.37 -21.60
C THR A 294 -1.18 -12.19 -20.99
N ASP A 295 -1.38 -12.67 -19.77
CA ASP A 295 -2.63 -12.62 -19.04
C ASP A 295 -2.31 -12.63 -17.53
N ILE A 296 -2.90 -11.73 -16.77
CA ILE A 296 -2.76 -11.64 -15.32
C ILE A 296 -4.15 -11.74 -14.70
N ALA A 297 -4.46 -12.85 -14.04
CA ALA A 297 -5.76 -13.12 -13.43
C ALA A 297 -6.95 -12.92 -14.42
N GLY A 298 -6.77 -13.26 -15.69
CA GLY A 298 -7.77 -13.04 -16.74
C GLY A 298 -7.72 -11.66 -17.40
N ASN A 299 -6.88 -10.75 -16.91
CA ASN A 299 -6.67 -9.44 -17.54
C ASN A 299 -5.57 -9.51 -18.61
N MET A 300 -5.94 -9.18 -19.83
CA MET A 300 -5.05 -9.10 -21.00
C MET A 300 -4.95 -7.68 -21.55
N SER A 301 -5.65 -6.72 -20.95
CA SER A 301 -5.73 -5.36 -21.47
C SER A 301 -4.67 -4.44 -20.86
N VAL A 302 -4.97 -3.76 -19.82
CA VAL A 302 -4.06 -2.79 -19.20
C VAL A 302 -3.79 -3.13 -17.75
N ILE A 303 -2.59 -2.80 -17.29
CA ILE A 303 -2.16 -2.94 -15.92
C ILE A 303 -1.50 -1.65 -15.42
N LEU A 304 -1.75 -1.31 -14.17
CA LEU A 304 -1.14 -0.19 -13.50
C LEU A 304 0.19 -0.63 -12.85
N VAL A 305 1.21 0.18 -13.05
CA VAL A 305 2.54 -0.02 -12.44
C VAL A 305 2.99 1.30 -11.84
N THR A 306 3.56 1.27 -10.64
CA THR A 306 4.26 2.44 -10.09
C THR A 306 5.76 2.21 -10.10
N VAL A 307 6.47 3.28 -10.49
CA VAL A 307 7.93 3.32 -10.48
C VAL A 307 8.42 4.58 -9.79
N TRP A 308 9.61 4.53 -9.25
CA TRP A 308 10.33 5.72 -8.82
C TRP A 308 11.29 6.17 -9.90
N ALA A 309 11.22 7.44 -10.22
CA ALA A 309 12.10 8.11 -11.17
C ALA A 309 12.69 9.37 -10.53
N LYS A 310 13.87 9.80 -10.97
CA LYS A 310 14.40 11.12 -10.60
C LYS A 310 13.50 12.21 -11.16
N ASP A 311 13.40 13.35 -10.46
CA ASP A 311 12.48 14.44 -10.84
C ASP A 311 12.67 14.90 -12.30
N ASP A 312 13.91 15.05 -12.74
CA ASP A 312 14.26 15.56 -14.07
C ASP A 312 14.52 14.44 -15.10
N ALA A 313 14.45 13.16 -14.71
CA ALA A 313 14.73 12.08 -15.65
C ALA A 313 13.53 11.84 -16.57
N PRO A 314 13.73 11.85 -17.90
CA PRO A 314 12.69 11.44 -18.82
C PRO A 314 12.39 9.95 -18.64
N LEU A 315 11.13 9.58 -18.82
CA LEU A 315 10.77 8.16 -18.86
C LEU A 315 11.23 7.55 -20.20
N PRO A 316 11.69 6.30 -20.19
CA PRO A 316 12.05 5.60 -21.42
C PRO A 316 10.88 5.51 -22.40
N ALA A 317 11.17 5.52 -23.69
CA ALA A 317 10.17 5.26 -24.71
C ALA A 317 9.52 3.88 -24.48
N GLY A 318 8.20 3.80 -24.59
CA GLY A 318 7.47 2.56 -24.35
C GLY A 318 7.11 2.30 -22.88
N SER A 319 7.38 3.24 -21.96
CA SER A 319 6.99 3.10 -20.54
C SER A 319 5.47 3.11 -20.28
N GLY A 320 4.62 3.11 -21.30
CA GLY A 320 3.19 3.22 -21.14
C GLY A 320 2.73 4.69 -21.01
N ARG A 321 1.47 4.89 -20.61
CA ARG A 321 0.87 6.20 -20.43
C ARG A 321 0.98 6.62 -18.96
N ILE A 322 1.49 7.81 -18.71
CA ILE A 322 1.51 8.37 -17.35
C ILE A 322 0.08 8.70 -16.94
N LEU A 323 -0.36 8.12 -15.84
CA LEU A 323 -1.65 8.40 -15.24
C LEU A 323 -1.58 9.58 -14.26
N PHE A 324 -0.56 9.58 -13.39
CA PHE A 324 -0.23 10.68 -12.50
C PHE A 324 1.22 10.57 -11.99
N GLU A 325 1.69 11.66 -11.42
CA GLU A 325 2.99 11.74 -10.74
C GLU A 325 2.81 12.29 -9.32
N GLN A 326 3.62 11.81 -8.38
CA GLN A 326 3.61 12.24 -6.98
C GLN A 326 5.04 12.41 -6.49
N PRO A 327 5.42 13.55 -5.91
CA PRO A 327 6.73 13.69 -5.29
C PRO A 327 6.84 12.73 -4.10
N LEU A 328 7.98 12.06 -3.96
CA LEU A 328 8.31 11.29 -2.77
C LEU A 328 8.94 12.21 -1.72
N ALA A 329 8.54 12.05 -0.48
CA ALA A 329 9.17 12.76 0.62
C ALA A 329 10.62 12.27 0.83
N MET A 330 10.88 10.97 0.59
CA MET A 330 12.21 10.36 0.61
C MET A 330 12.23 9.13 -0.33
N PRO A 331 13.26 8.94 -1.18
CA PRO A 331 14.44 9.80 -1.37
C PRO A 331 14.11 11.16 -1.98
N ALA A 332 14.87 12.18 -1.57
CA ALA A 332 14.73 13.51 -2.14
C ALA A 332 14.96 13.51 -3.67
N HIS A 333 14.34 14.46 -4.37
CA HIS A 333 14.44 14.58 -5.83
C HIS A 333 14.02 13.31 -6.58
N THR A 334 12.98 12.66 -6.07
CA THR A 334 12.42 11.45 -6.65
C THR A 334 10.90 11.56 -6.67
N ARG A 335 10.29 11.14 -7.78
CA ARG A 335 8.85 11.07 -7.93
C ARG A 335 8.38 9.63 -8.11
N ARG A 336 7.21 9.32 -7.58
CA ARG A 336 6.42 8.15 -7.97
C ARG A 336 5.70 8.48 -9.25
N VAL A 337 5.84 7.62 -10.25
CA VAL A 337 5.12 7.73 -11.52
C VAL A 337 4.21 6.52 -11.66
N ALA A 338 2.92 6.77 -11.81
CA ALA A 338 1.92 5.74 -12.10
C ALA A 338 1.77 5.61 -13.62
N LEU A 339 2.06 4.43 -14.12
CA LEU A 339 2.08 4.07 -15.54
C LEU A 339 0.98 3.07 -15.84
N LEU A 340 0.17 3.36 -16.84
CA LEU A 340 -0.81 2.44 -17.38
C LEU A 340 -0.28 1.88 -18.69
N MET A 341 -0.12 0.57 -18.79
CA MET A 341 0.43 -0.09 -19.95
C MET A 341 -0.32 -1.38 -20.30
N PRO A 342 -0.30 -1.84 -21.56
CA PRO A 342 -0.80 -3.16 -21.90
C PRO A 342 -0.07 -4.27 -21.14
N VAL A 343 -0.80 -5.30 -20.70
CA VAL A 343 -0.20 -6.45 -19.98
C VAL A 343 0.94 -7.09 -20.79
N ARG A 344 0.80 -7.18 -22.12
CA ARG A 344 1.83 -7.74 -23.01
C ARG A 344 3.15 -6.98 -22.99
N ASP A 345 3.12 -5.68 -22.66
CA ASP A 345 4.32 -4.82 -22.66
C ASP A 345 5.00 -4.79 -21.27
N LEU A 346 4.33 -5.33 -20.24
CA LEU A 346 4.81 -5.30 -18.86
C LEU A 346 6.17 -5.98 -18.68
N SER A 347 6.36 -7.15 -19.30
CA SER A 347 7.60 -7.91 -19.12
C SER A 347 8.81 -7.19 -19.72
N ASP A 348 8.68 -6.62 -20.92
CA ASP A 348 9.74 -5.82 -21.53
C ASP A 348 10.06 -4.60 -20.70
N PHE A 349 9.02 -3.93 -20.18
CA PHE A 349 9.18 -2.80 -19.29
C PHE A 349 9.94 -3.19 -18.00
N LEU A 350 9.53 -4.26 -17.31
CA LEU A 350 10.18 -4.73 -16.08
C LEU A 350 11.64 -5.12 -16.31
N ALA A 351 11.95 -5.81 -17.41
CA ALA A 351 13.30 -6.19 -17.77
C ALA A 351 14.23 -4.99 -18.05
N ALA A 352 13.66 -3.88 -18.52
CA ALA A 352 14.39 -2.67 -18.88
C ALA A 352 14.41 -1.61 -17.77
N ALA A 353 13.48 -1.64 -16.80
CA ALA A 353 13.28 -0.58 -15.83
C ALA A 353 14.53 -0.19 -15.06
N GLU A 354 15.22 -1.16 -14.48
CA GLU A 354 16.44 -0.91 -13.69
C GLU A 354 17.58 -0.33 -14.55
N LYS A 355 17.76 -0.84 -15.77
CA LYS A 355 18.78 -0.34 -16.72
C LYS A 355 18.52 1.12 -17.11
N ASN A 356 17.28 1.54 -17.06
CA ASN A 356 16.84 2.90 -17.35
C ASN A 356 16.78 3.80 -16.09
N GLY A 357 17.31 3.33 -14.95
CA GLY A 357 17.35 4.11 -13.71
C GLY A 357 15.99 4.23 -13.00
N LEU A 358 15.02 3.39 -13.35
CA LEU A 358 13.72 3.30 -12.67
C LEU A 358 13.75 2.22 -11.60
N VAL A 359 13.10 2.48 -10.48
CA VAL A 359 12.86 1.47 -9.44
C VAL A 359 11.38 1.09 -9.51
N THR A 360 11.08 -0.13 -9.89
CA THR A 360 9.69 -0.63 -9.86
C THR A 360 9.22 -0.71 -8.41
N GLU A 361 8.22 0.09 -8.06
CA GLU A 361 7.67 0.12 -6.70
C GLU A 361 6.61 -0.97 -6.52
N HIS A 362 5.64 -1.02 -7.44
CA HIS A 362 4.57 -2.01 -7.38
C HIS A 362 3.96 -2.28 -8.77
N VAL A 363 3.49 -3.51 -8.96
CA VAL A 363 2.63 -3.92 -10.08
C VAL A 363 1.27 -4.26 -9.47
N TYR A 364 0.22 -3.60 -9.93
CA TYR A 364 -1.12 -3.75 -9.35
C TYR A 364 -1.82 -4.97 -9.96
N ASP A 365 -1.43 -6.13 -9.48
CA ASP A 365 -1.90 -7.45 -9.93
C ASP A 365 -3.26 -7.86 -9.35
N TYR A 366 -3.79 -7.08 -8.43
CA TYR A 366 -5.07 -7.19 -7.71
C TYR A 366 -4.97 -7.62 -6.24
#